data_4908130d5e1bf4691440b65017abeec8
#
_entry.id   4908130d5e1bf4691440b65017abeec8
#
_cell.length_a   1.000
_cell.length_b   1.000
_cell.length_c   1.000
_cell.angle_alpha   90.00
_cell.angle_beta   90.00
_cell.angle_gamma   90.00
#
_symmetry.space_group_name_H-M   'P 1'
#
loop_
_entity.id
_entity.type
_entity.pdbx_description
1 polymer ?
#
loop_
_entity_poly.entity_id
_entity_poly.type
_entity_poly.pdbx_seq_one_letter_code
_entity_poly.pdbx_strand_id
1 'polypeptide(L)'
;MEFPKDFTAREKALLGDRFEELYTYATAQPARGVTVNTLRCTPDWFAAHTDFAAEPSKFCRTAFTTAADFRPGRHPWHHAGLLYAQEPSASAPAALLDVRPGMWVADLCAAPGGKTSQLAAALQGQGLLLANEFVAARAEILRQNLERMGVTNAVITNEDTANLAKALPGQFDRVLVDAPCSGEGMFRKEAVAAAQHSDALVAHCAELGAEILENAAALLAPGGVLVYSTCTFAPAEDEAQIAHFLAQHPEFSLCDLSGCGFGRPGEGNRAPDHPDFHAEYTRRIWPADGGEGHFMAKLQKAADAEMPSQPKVKPPKAAKPPAEWLEFARAYFPALASRPLAGAGEWLLLPAPGSEGLNTAKLRVVRGGVLAGSVLKKRFQPAHALFMAYGADCTNREELTLADSRTAAWLRGEEIDAATAQNGWCAVLVDGFPLGGGKVSGGRIKNHYPKGLRNLQ
;
A
#
# COMPACT_ATOMS: atom_id res chain seq x y z
N MET A 1 15.89 23.43 13.19
CA MET A 1 16.39 22.65 12.04
C MET A 1 16.85 23.65 10.99
N GLU A 2 18.05 23.49 10.47
CA GLU A 2 18.53 24.31 9.36
C GLU A 2 18.17 23.60 8.05
N PHE A 3 17.46 24.30 7.18
CA PHE A 3 17.02 23.74 5.90
C PHE A 3 18.11 23.90 4.83
N PRO A 4 18.14 23.04 3.80
CA PRO A 4 19.07 23.18 2.67
C PRO A 4 18.97 24.58 2.06
N LYS A 5 20.12 25.17 1.71
CA LYS A 5 20.17 26.56 1.20
C LYS A 5 19.44 26.73 -0.12
N ASP A 6 19.59 25.77 -1.03
CA ASP A 6 18.98 25.80 -2.37
C ASP A 6 17.44 25.72 -2.26
N PHE A 7 16.93 24.79 -1.43
CA PHE A 7 15.52 24.73 -1.07
C PHE A 7 15.00 26.05 -0.51
N THR A 8 15.71 26.61 0.49
CA THR A 8 15.29 27.86 1.14
C THR A 8 15.26 29.02 0.16
N ALA A 9 16.25 29.15 -0.72
CA ALA A 9 16.32 30.21 -1.72
C ALA A 9 15.17 30.09 -2.73
N ARG A 10 14.92 28.89 -3.23
CA ARG A 10 13.84 28.62 -4.18
C ARG A 10 12.46 28.92 -3.59
N GLU A 11 12.16 28.37 -2.41
CA GLU A 11 10.85 28.56 -1.79
C GLU A 11 10.60 30.01 -1.36
N LYS A 12 11.63 30.76 -0.92
CA LYS A 12 11.51 32.20 -0.67
C LYS A 12 11.18 32.98 -1.94
N ALA A 13 11.81 32.64 -3.06
CA ALA A 13 11.52 33.28 -4.33
C ALA A 13 10.07 33.00 -4.81
N LEU A 14 9.55 31.79 -4.60
CA LEU A 14 8.21 31.38 -5.01
C LEU A 14 7.10 31.91 -4.09
N LEU A 15 7.33 31.91 -2.78
CA LEU A 15 6.30 32.17 -1.76
C LEU A 15 6.33 33.62 -1.26
N GLY A 16 7.45 34.33 -1.40
CA GLY A 16 7.60 35.68 -0.86
C GLY A 16 7.31 35.69 0.66
N ASP A 17 6.41 36.60 1.08
CA ASP A 17 6.02 36.73 2.48
C ASP A 17 5.37 35.49 3.10
N ARG A 18 4.81 34.59 2.25
CA ARG A 18 4.20 33.34 2.70
C ARG A 18 5.22 32.25 3.05
N PHE A 19 6.51 32.50 2.78
CA PHE A 19 7.55 31.53 3.13
C PHE A 19 7.54 31.14 4.60
N GLU A 20 7.26 32.11 5.47
CA GLU A 20 7.16 31.85 6.93
C GLU A 20 5.98 30.90 7.27
N GLU A 21 4.90 30.90 6.50
CA GLU A 21 3.79 29.96 6.70
C GLU A 21 4.23 28.50 6.50
N LEU A 22 5.12 28.25 5.53
CA LEU A 22 5.66 26.91 5.29
C LEU A 22 6.37 26.35 6.55
N TYR A 23 6.96 27.24 7.36
CA TYR A 23 7.83 26.87 8.49
C TYR A 23 7.32 27.20 9.88
N THR A 24 6.24 27.93 10.03
CA THR A 24 5.66 28.24 11.35
C THR A 24 5.47 26.97 12.19
N TYR A 25 5.29 25.84 11.54
CA TYR A 25 5.15 24.52 12.14
C TYR A 25 6.41 23.64 12.10
N ALA A 26 7.54 24.16 11.63
CA ALA A 26 8.79 23.38 11.58
C ALA A 26 9.29 22.94 12.97
N THR A 27 8.91 23.68 14.03
CA THR A 27 9.17 23.35 15.43
C THR A 27 8.12 22.42 16.03
N ALA A 28 6.96 22.26 15.42
CA ALA A 28 5.93 21.33 15.88
C ALA A 28 6.38 19.86 15.62
N GLN A 29 5.92 18.96 16.49
CA GLN A 29 6.18 17.54 16.26
C GLN A 29 5.50 17.05 14.98
N PRO A 30 6.17 16.18 14.20
CA PRO A 30 5.58 15.58 13.01
C PRO A 30 4.26 14.86 13.32
N ALA A 31 3.27 15.00 12.44
CA ALA A 31 2.01 14.30 12.57
C ALA A 31 2.22 12.78 12.52
N ARG A 32 1.57 12.08 13.45
CA ARG A 32 1.55 10.61 13.50
C ARG A 32 0.14 10.10 13.32
N GLY A 33 0.02 8.92 12.75
CA GLY A 33 -1.27 8.33 12.55
C GLY A 33 -1.23 6.89 12.07
N VAL A 34 -2.42 6.38 11.86
CA VAL A 34 -2.66 5.04 11.34
C VAL A 34 -3.73 5.11 10.26
N THR A 35 -3.67 4.17 9.32
CA THR A 35 -4.73 3.92 8.36
C THR A 35 -5.40 2.59 8.72
N VAL A 36 -6.71 2.60 8.84
CA VAL A 36 -7.52 1.42 9.16
C VAL A 36 -7.69 0.55 7.91
N ASN A 37 -7.46 -0.74 8.08
CA ASN A 37 -7.66 -1.73 7.03
C ASN A 37 -9.13 -2.15 6.95
N THR A 38 -9.84 -1.67 5.95
CA THR A 38 -11.27 -1.98 5.78
C THR A 38 -11.57 -3.41 5.29
N LEU A 39 -10.54 -4.22 5.03
CA LEU A 39 -10.68 -5.69 4.92
C LEU A 39 -10.92 -6.36 6.28
N ARG A 40 -10.62 -5.67 7.39
CA ARG A 40 -10.74 -6.19 8.76
C ARG A 40 -11.91 -5.59 9.51
N CYS A 41 -11.99 -4.27 9.57
CA CYS A 41 -13.05 -3.57 10.29
C CYS A 41 -13.39 -2.24 9.62
N THR A 42 -14.56 -1.68 9.93
CA THR A 42 -14.92 -0.33 9.49
C THR A 42 -14.18 0.73 10.32
N PRO A 43 -13.99 1.95 9.78
CA PRO A 43 -13.45 3.07 10.56
C PRO A 43 -14.28 3.38 11.82
N ASP A 44 -15.60 3.26 11.74
CA ASP A 44 -16.51 3.49 12.87
C ASP A 44 -16.34 2.42 13.95
N TRP A 45 -16.20 1.14 13.55
CA TRP A 45 -15.86 0.07 14.49
C TRP A 45 -14.54 0.35 15.19
N PHE A 46 -13.50 0.71 14.41
CA PHE A 46 -12.18 1.04 14.95
C PHE A 46 -12.26 2.17 15.97
N ALA A 47 -12.94 3.29 15.63
CA ALA A 47 -13.09 4.44 16.53
C ALA A 47 -13.81 4.10 17.84
N ALA A 48 -14.76 3.16 17.77
CA ALA A 48 -15.54 2.74 18.95
C ALA A 48 -14.79 1.72 19.86
N HIS A 49 -13.77 1.02 19.35
CA HIS A 49 -13.11 -0.08 20.05
C HIS A 49 -11.61 0.15 20.33
N THR A 50 -11.03 1.23 19.79
CA THR A 50 -9.63 1.53 20.05
C THR A 50 -9.38 1.85 21.54
N ASP A 51 -8.29 1.33 22.09
CA ASP A 51 -7.84 1.56 23.47
C ASP A 51 -6.79 2.67 23.59
N PHE A 52 -6.52 3.38 22.50
CA PHE A 52 -5.60 4.53 22.44
C PHE A 52 -6.27 5.73 21.79
N ALA A 53 -5.75 6.93 22.09
CA ALA A 53 -6.28 8.15 21.49
C ALA A 53 -6.05 8.19 19.98
N ALA A 54 -7.16 8.26 19.22
CA ALA A 54 -7.16 8.34 17.76
C ALA A 54 -8.29 9.25 17.30
N GLU A 55 -7.94 10.28 16.50
CA GLU A 55 -8.90 11.24 15.96
C GLU A 55 -9.02 11.07 14.44
N PRO A 56 -10.24 11.11 13.86
CA PRO A 56 -10.40 11.03 12.42
C PRO A 56 -9.60 12.09 11.68
N SER A 57 -8.91 11.69 10.61
CA SER A 57 -8.14 12.61 9.78
C SER A 57 -9.02 13.22 8.68
N LYS A 58 -8.79 14.50 8.37
CA LYS A 58 -9.44 15.18 7.25
C LYS A 58 -8.96 14.73 5.87
N PHE A 59 -7.80 14.08 5.80
CA PHE A 59 -7.17 13.70 4.54
C PHE A 59 -7.73 12.42 3.92
N CYS A 60 -8.21 11.51 4.76
CA CYS A 60 -8.77 10.25 4.31
C CYS A 60 -9.70 9.68 5.39
N ARG A 61 -10.87 9.18 4.97
CA ARG A 61 -11.88 8.61 5.88
C ARG A 61 -11.38 7.42 6.71
N THR A 62 -10.39 6.68 6.21
CA THR A 62 -9.80 5.53 6.91
C THR A 62 -8.57 5.88 7.74
N ALA A 63 -8.14 7.15 7.72
CA ALA A 63 -6.96 7.61 8.44
C ALA A 63 -7.33 8.28 9.76
N PHE A 64 -6.49 8.06 10.77
CA PHE A 64 -6.61 8.63 12.10
C PHE A 64 -5.27 9.23 12.53
N THR A 65 -5.31 10.40 13.18
CA THR A 65 -4.17 10.94 13.91
C THR A 65 -4.05 10.24 15.26
N THR A 66 -2.83 10.04 15.74
CA THR A 66 -2.57 9.38 17.02
C THR A 66 -1.67 10.22 17.89
N ALA A 67 -1.65 9.93 19.19
CA ALA A 67 -0.72 10.57 20.12
C ALA A 67 0.75 10.34 19.70
N ALA A 68 1.61 11.30 20.01
CA ALA A 68 3.02 11.30 19.58
C ALA A 68 3.85 10.15 20.19
N ASP A 69 3.44 9.64 21.34
CA ASP A 69 4.06 8.52 22.06
C ASP A 69 3.51 7.15 21.63
N PHE A 70 2.39 7.10 20.93
CA PHE A 70 1.84 5.85 20.42
C PHE A 70 2.81 5.16 19.45
N ARG A 71 2.96 3.86 19.62
CA ARG A 71 3.87 3.02 18.81
C ARG A 71 3.07 1.90 18.14
N PRO A 72 2.49 2.15 16.94
CA PRO A 72 1.62 1.18 16.27
C PRO A 72 2.24 -0.21 16.14
N GLY A 73 3.54 -0.29 15.82
CA GLY A 73 4.25 -1.56 15.66
C GLY A 73 4.32 -2.46 16.91
N ARG A 74 3.97 -1.92 18.09
CA ARG A 74 3.89 -2.69 19.35
C ARG A 74 2.48 -3.18 19.66
N HIS A 75 1.48 -2.61 19.00
CA HIS A 75 0.08 -2.90 19.27
C HIS A 75 -0.36 -4.22 18.59
N PRO A 76 -1.08 -5.13 19.28
CA PRO A 76 -1.52 -6.39 18.69
C PRO A 76 -2.35 -6.23 17.41
N TRP A 77 -3.17 -5.21 17.29
CA TRP A 77 -3.93 -4.92 16.09
C TRP A 77 -3.06 -4.57 14.88
N HIS A 78 -1.87 -4.00 15.09
CA HIS A 78 -0.91 -3.85 13.99
C HIS A 78 -0.47 -5.21 13.45
N HIS A 79 -0.14 -6.14 14.34
CA HIS A 79 0.25 -7.51 13.98
C HIS A 79 -0.89 -8.31 13.35
N ALA A 80 -2.13 -8.04 13.76
CA ALA A 80 -3.35 -8.61 13.15
C ALA A 80 -3.76 -7.94 11.83
N GLY A 81 -3.03 -6.91 11.38
CA GLY A 81 -3.29 -6.24 10.12
C GLY A 81 -4.53 -5.34 10.09
N LEU A 82 -5.02 -4.86 11.26
CA LEU A 82 -6.12 -3.90 11.33
C LEU A 82 -5.67 -2.50 10.92
N LEU A 83 -4.42 -2.17 11.20
CA LEU A 83 -3.91 -0.83 10.95
C LEU A 83 -2.52 -0.85 10.31
N TYR A 84 -2.27 0.20 9.56
CA TYR A 84 -0.97 0.52 8.98
C TYR A 84 -0.47 1.84 9.59
N ALA A 85 0.75 1.88 10.10
CA ALA A 85 1.38 3.10 10.59
C ALA A 85 1.69 4.03 9.41
N GLN A 86 0.98 5.13 9.31
CA GLN A 86 1.11 6.07 8.20
C GLN A 86 0.83 7.49 8.69
N GLU A 87 1.59 8.44 8.20
CA GLU A 87 1.30 9.85 8.40
C GLU A 87 -0.04 10.17 7.70
N PRO A 88 -0.98 10.87 8.38
CA PRO A 88 -2.34 11.01 7.86
C PRO A 88 -2.44 11.62 6.46
N SER A 89 -1.63 12.64 6.12
CA SER A 89 -1.67 13.25 4.78
C SER A 89 -1.17 12.33 3.67
N ALA A 90 -0.26 11.39 3.99
CA ALA A 90 0.23 10.39 3.05
C ALA A 90 -0.86 9.39 2.61
N SER A 91 -2.02 9.38 3.27
CA SER A 91 -3.18 8.55 2.87
C SER A 91 -4.03 9.19 1.77
N ALA A 92 -3.91 10.49 1.54
CA ALA A 92 -4.75 11.23 0.61
C ALA A 92 -4.65 10.76 -0.86
N PRO A 93 -3.45 10.48 -1.44
CA PRO A 93 -3.35 10.07 -2.84
C PRO A 93 -4.13 8.80 -3.17
N ALA A 94 -4.06 7.78 -2.30
CA ALA A 94 -4.81 6.54 -2.49
C ALA A 94 -6.33 6.76 -2.40
N ALA A 95 -6.78 7.67 -1.52
CA ALA A 95 -8.20 8.04 -1.42
C ALA A 95 -8.70 8.78 -2.66
N LEU A 96 -7.90 9.70 -3.23
CA LEU A 96 -8.25 10.46 -4.43
C LEU A 96 -8.39 9.59 -5.68
N LEU A 97 -7.77 8.41 -5.70
CA LEU A 97 -7.85 7.47 -6.82
C LEU A 97 -9.25 6.86 -6.99
N ASP A 98 -10.11 6.94 -5.98
CA ASP A 98 -11.50 6.45 -5.98
C ASP A 98 -11.61 4.99 -6.48
N VAL A 99 -10.84 4.11 -5.84
CA VAL A 99 -10.84 2.67 -6.15
C VAL A 99 -12.12 2.01 -5.63
N ARG A 100 -12.72 1.16 -6.45
CA ARG A 100 -13.95 0.40 -6.13
C ARG A 100 -13.76 -1.09 -6.38
N PRO A 101 -14.54 -1.94 -5.70
CA PRO A 101 -14.54 -3.37 -5.93
C PRO A 101 -14.71 -3.74 -7.42
N GLY A 102 -13.91 -4.69 -7.89
CA GLY A 102 -13.93 -5.17 -9.27
C GLY A 102 -12.94 -4.47 -10.21
N MET A 103 -12.38 -3.34 -9.84
CA MET A 103 -11.40 -2.61 -10.66
C MET A 103 -10.04 -3.32 -10.74
N TRP A 104 -9.32 -3.06 -11.81
CA TRP A 104 -7.90 -3.38 -11.96
C TRP A 104 -7.08 -2.14 -11.64
N VAL A 105 -6.23 -2.25 -10.64
CA VAL A 105 -5.47 -1.14 -10.08
C VAL A 105 -3.97 -1.43 -10.14
N ALA A 106 -3.16 -0.44 -10.53
CA ALA A 106 -1.71 -0.52 -10.43
C ALA A 106 -1.17 0.55 -9.48
N ASP A 107 -0.24 0.15 -8.60
CA ASP A 107 0.58 1.02 -7.77
C ASP A 107 2.03 0.83 -8.20
N LEU A 108 2.64 1.83 -8.85
CA LEU A 108 3.91 1.67 -9.55
C LEU A 108 5.14 1.87 -8.65
N CYS A 109 4.98 2.55 -7.51
CA CYS A 109 6.05 2.82 -6.54
C CYS A 109 5.57 2.41 -5.14
N ALA A 110 5.16 1.14 -4.99
CA ALA A 110 4.28 0.67 -3.95
C ALA A 110 4.89 0.58 -2.54
N ALA A 111 6.21 0.38 -2.41
CA ALA A 111 6.81 0.17 -1.10
C ALA A 111 6.90 1.45 -0.25
N PRO A 112 6.70 1.32 1.05
CA PRO A 112 6.61 0.09 1.84
C PRO A 112 5.21 -0.55 1.95
N GLY A 113 4.16 0.01 1.29
CA GLY A 113 2.84 -0.61 1.21
C GLY A 113 1.70 0.14 1.91
N GLY A 114 1.91 1.37 2.39
CA GLY A 114 0.87 2.16 3.05
C GLY A 114 -0.28 2.51 2.12
N LYS A 115 -0.01 3.15 1.00
CA LYS A 115 -1.00 3.47 -0.04
C LYS A 115 -1.54 2.20 -0.71
N THR A 116 -0.64 1.26 -1.01
CA THR A 116 -0.99 -0.06 -1.58
C THR A 116 -2.02 -0.81 -0.74
N SER A 117 -1.86 -0.83 0.59
CA SER A 117 -2.83 -1.49 1.49
C SER A 117 -4.19 -0.80 1.52
N GLN A 118 -4.24 0.54 1.36
CA GLN A 118 -5.50 1.27 1.20
C GLN A 118 -6.21 0.91 -0.11
N LEU A 119 -5.46 0.81 -1.23
CA LEU A 119 -6.01 0.38 -2.52
C LEU A 119 -6.55 -1.05 -2.45
N ALA A 120 -5.78 -1.97 -1.84
CA ALA A 120 -6.22 -3.34 -1.60
C ALA A 120 -7.48 -3.41 -0.75
N ALA A 121 -7.56 -2.59 0.31
CA ALA A 121 -8.72 -2.51 1.18
C ALA A 121 -9.95 -1.96 0.43
N ALA A 122 -9.78 -0.95 -0.43
CA ALA A 122 -10.85 -0.39 -1.24
C ALA A 122 -11.42 -1.39 -2.27
N LEU A 123 -10.59 -2.29 -2.78
CA LEU A 123 -11.01 -3.38 -3.68
C LEU A 123 -11.85 -4.46 -2.98
N GLN A 124 -11.86 -4.54 -1.65
CA GLN A 124 -12.64 -5.53 -0.90
C GLN A 124 -12.46 -6.98 -1.39
N GLY A 125 -11.24 -7.34 -1.82
CA GLY A 125 -10.92 -8.67 -2.36
C GLY A 125 -11.46 -8.93 -3.76
N GLN A 126 -12.09 -7.96 -4.43
CA GLN A 126 -12.64 -8.06 -5.78
C GLN A 126 -11.78 -7.25 -6.77
N GLY A 127 -11.62 -7.76 -8.00
CA GLY A 127 -10.68 -7.15 -8.96
C GLY A 127 -9.23 -7.51 -8.65
N LEU A 128 -8.29 -6.71 -9.13
CA LEU A 128 -6.86 -7.02 -9.09
C LEU A 128 -6.03 -5.79 -8.72
N LEU A 129 -5.03 -5.98 -7.85
CA LEU A 129 -4.01 -5.00 -7.54
C LEU A 129 -2.64 -5.47 -8.05
N LEU A 130 -2.05 -4.74 -8.99
CA LEU A 130 -0.63 -4.84 -9.31
C LEU A 130 0.14 -3.85 -8.41
N ALA A 131 1.05 -4.36 -7.60
CA ALA A 131 1.89 -3.55 -6.71
C ALA A 131 3.35 -3.72 -7.11
N ASN A 132 3.96 -2.68 -7.68
CA ASN A 132 5.33 -2.72 -8.16
C ASN A 132 6.29 -1.93 -7.29
N GLU A 133 7.48 -2.46 -7.14
CA GLU A 133 8.60 -1.75 -6.51
C GLU A 133 9.91 -2.13 -7.20
N PHE A 134 10.66 -1.12 -7.64
CA PHE A 134 11.91 -1.30 -8.37
C PHE A 134 13.03 -1.88 -7.52
N VAL A 135 13.12 -1.47 -6.25
CA VAL A 135 14.18 -1.91 -5.33
C VAL A 135 13.78 -3.23 -4.66
N ALA A 136 14.50 -4.31 -4.94
CA ALA A 136 14.19 -5.67 -4.49
C ALA A 136 14.01 -5.79 -2.96
N ALA A 137 14.85 -5.15 -2.17
CA ALA A 137 14.73 -5.18 -0.70
C ALA A 137 13.44 -4.49 -0.22
N ARG A 138 13.00 -3.42 -0.88
CA ARG A 138 11.75 -2.72 -0.58
C ARG A 138 10.54 -3.53 -1.06
N ALA A 139 10.63 -4.23 -2.19
CA ALA A 139 9.58 -5.14 -2.67
C ALA A 139 9.32 -6.29 -1.69
N GLU A 140 10.36 -6.77 -0.99
CA GLU A 140 10.20 -7.77 0.07
C GLU A 140 9.47 -7.19 1.31
N ILE A 141 9.75 -5.94 1.69
CA ILE A 141 9.02 -5.24 2.76
C ILE A 141 7.54 -5.04 2.37
N LEU A 142 7.28 -4.63 1.12
CA LEU A 142 5.93 -4.52 0.57
C LEU A 142 5.18 -5.86 0.69
N ARG A 143 5.81 -6.95 0.27
CA ARG A 143 5.24 -8.30 0.36
C ARG A 143 4.85 -8.66 1.79
N GLN A 144 5.73 -8.42 2.76
CA GLN A 144 5.49 -8.70 4.18
C GLN A 144 4.31 -7.87 4.71
N ASN A 145 4.23 -6.59 4.35
CA ASN A 145 3.13 -5.73 4.77
C ASN A 145 1.79 -6.16 4.16
N LEU A 146 1.72 -6.48 2.87
CA LEU A 146 0.48 -6.95 2.25
C LEU A 146 0.04 -8.32 2.82
N GLU A 147 0.97 -9.21 3.13
CA GLU A 147 0.66 -10.47 3.82
C GLU A 147 0.10 -10.22 5.22
N ARG A 148 0.71 -9.32 6.01
CA ARG A 148 0.22 -8.93 7.33
C ARG A 148 -1.18 -8.32 7.27
N MET A 149 -1.45 -7.48 6.28
CA MET A 149 -2.76 -6.88 6.05
C MET A 149 -3.81 -7.87 5.53
N GLY A 150 -3.41 -9.09 5.18
CA GLY A 150 -4.31 -10.14 4.69
C GLY A 150 -4.82 -9.93 3.28
N VAL A 151 -4.06 -9.24 2.44
CA VAL A 151 -4.42 -8.96 1.05
C VAL A 151 -4.37 -10.25 0.20
N THR A 152 -5.45 -10.54 -0.52
CA THR A 152 -5.60 -11.80 -1.28
C THR A 152 -5.55 -11.62 -2.80
N ASN A 153 -5.80 -10.42 -3.29
CA ASN A 153 -5.97 -10.09 -4.70
C ASN A 153 -4.84 -9.22 -5.27
N ALA A 154 -3.63 -9.34 -4.71
CA ALA A 154 -2.47 -8.60 -5.20
C ALA A 154 -1.48 -9.48 -5.94
N VAL A 155 -0.89 -8.92 -7.00
CA VAL A 155 0.32 -9.39 -7.67
C VAL A 155 1.42 -8.39 -7.40
N ILE A 156 2.49 -8.84 -6.74
CA ILE A 156 3.64 -8.01 -6.39
C ILE A 156 4.76 -8.27 -7.39
N THR A 157 5.28 -7.21 -8.01
CA THR A 157 6.38 -7.25 -8.96
C THR A 157 7.58 -6.45 -8.46
N ASN A 158 8.77 -6.88 -8.90
CA ASN A 158 10.02 -6.12 -8.71
C ASN A 158 10.57 -5.78 -10.09
N GLU A 159 9.98 -4.77 -10.73
CA GLU A 159 10.22 -4.44 -12.12
C GLU A 159 10.47 -2.95 -12.35
N ASP A 160 11.12 -2.69 -13.46
CA ASP A 160 11.13 -1.40 -14.10
C ASP A 160 9.73 -1.11 -14.70
N THR A 161 9.23 0.11 -14.52
CA THR A 161 7.91 0.51 -15.01
C THR A 161 7.78 0.42 -16.54
N ALA A 162 8.87 0.61 -17.29
CA ALA A 162 8.90 0.42 -18.73
C ALA A 162 8.64 -1.04 -19.14
N ASN A 163 9.11 -2.01 -18.36
CA ASN A 163 8.80 -3.41 -18.59
C ASN A 163 7.32 -3.73 -18.33
N LEU A 164 6.74 -3.10 -17.30
CA LEU A 164 5.31 -3.21 -17.01
C LEU A 164 4.47 -2.61 -18.15
N ALA A 165 4.80 -1.41 -18.61
CA ALA A 165 4.12 -0.74 -19.72
C ALA A 165 4.11 -1.58 -21.00
N LYS A 166 5.24 -2.25 -21.33
CA LYS A 166 5.34 -3.17 -22.47
C LYS A 166 4.54 -4.47 -22.29
N ALA A 167 4.45 -4.98 -21.07
CA ALA A 167 3.81 -6.25 -20.78
C ALA A 167 2.28 -6.13 -20.61
N LEU A 168 1.80 -4.99 -20.08
CA LEU A 168 0.44 -4.79 -19.58
C LEU A 168 -0.22 -3.48 -20.10
N PRO A 169 -0.08 -3.12 -21.39
CA PRO A 169 -0.59 -1.84 -21.90
C PRO A 169 -2.12 -1.79 -21.79
N GLY A 170 -2.64 -0.65 -21.31
CA GLY A 170 -4.07 -0.35 -21.28
C GLY A 170 -4.93 -1.30 -20.42
N GLN A 171 -4.35 -1.92 -19.38
CA GLN A 171 -5.09 -2.93 -18.61
C GLN A 171 -5.73 -2.40 -17.32
N PHE A 172 -5.33 -1.23 -16.83
CA PHE A 172 -5.74 -0.77 -15.50
C PHE A 172 -6.76 0.34 -15.57
N ASP A 173 -7.80 0.24 -14.73
CA ASP A 173 -8.81 1.28 -14.54
C ASP A 173 -8.25 2.45 -13.72
N ARG A 174 -7.30 2.14 -12.82
CA ARG A 174 -6.70 3.08 -11.88
C ARG A 174 -5.20 2.85 -11.79
N VAL A 175 -4.43 3.92 -11.84
CA VAL A 175 -2.97 3.88 -11.64
C VAL A 175 -2.57 4.91 -10.58
N LEU A 176 -1.83 4.46 -9.57
CA LEU A 176 -1.18 5.33 -8.59
C LEU A 176 0.31 5.44 -8.92
N VAL A 177 0.80 6.67 -8.99
CA VAL A 177 2.21 7.00 -9.04
C VAL A 177 2.54 7.86 -7.82
N ASP A 178 2.95 7.22 -6.73
CA ASP A 178 3.57 7.91 -5.59
C ASP A 178 5.06 8.00 -5.88
N ALA A 179 5.45 9.02 -6.65
CA ALA A 179 6.73 9.07 -7.33
C ALA A 179 7.92 9.13 -6.36
N PRO A 180 9.03 8.44 -6.66
CA PRO A 180 10.29 8.72 -5.99
C PRO A 180 10.65 10.19 -6.20
N CYS A 181 10.91 10.91 -5.11
CA CYS A 181 11.08 12.35 -5.12
C CYS A 181 12.19 12.79 -4.18
N SER A 182 12.58 14.06 -4.24
CA SER A 182 13.62 14.66 -3.39
C SER A 182 13.26 14.68 -1.90
N GLY A 183 11.98 14.44 -1.55
CA GLY A 183 11.54 14.21 -0.18
C GLY A 183 11.58 15.43 0.73
N GLU A 184 11.42 16.64 0.20
CA GLU A 184 11.51 17.89 0.97
C GLU A 184 10.46 17.99 2.07
N GLY A 185 9.27 17.39 1.88
CA GLY A 185 8.24 17.27 2.90
C GLY A 185 8.65 16.37 4.08
N MET A 186 9.73 15.58 3.93
CA MET A 186 10.22 14.68 4.98
C MET A 186 11.29 15.31 5.87
N PHE A 187 11.76 16.52 5.61
CA PHE A 187 12.85 17.16 6.37
C PHE A 187 12.61 17.18 7.88
N ARG A 188 11.37 17.35 8.32
CA ARG A 188 11.03 17.34 9.76
C ARG A 188 11.12 15.96 10.40
N LYS A 189 10.94 14.90 9.62
CA LYS A 189 10.94 13.50 10.09
C LYS A 189 12.29 12.84 9.96
N GLU A 190 13.01 13.16 8.88
CA GLU A 190 14.22 12.47 8.47
C GLU A 190 15.35 13.47 8.22
N ALA A 191 16.22 13.65 9.21
CA ALA A 191 17.39 14.52 9.07
C ALA A 191 18.29 14.14 7.89
N VAL A 192 18.30 12.86 7.49
CA VAL A 192 19.04 12.36 6.33
C VAL A 192 18.50 12.95 5.03
N ALA A 193 17.18 13.15 4.89
CA ALA A 193 16.58 13.75 3.70
C ALA A 193 17.10 15.19 3.50
N ALA A 194 17.15 15.99 4.55
CA ALA A 194 17.71 17.34 4.48
C ALA A 194 19.23 17.34 4.18
N ALA A 195 19.98 16.39 4.74
CA ALA A 195 21.42 16.29 4.53
C ALA A 195 21.82 15.82 3.11
N GLN A 196 20.98 15.04 2.44
CA GLN A 196 21.19 14.53 1.09
C GLN A 196 20.56 15.41 -0.01
N HIS A 197 19.79 16.41 0.36
CA HIS A 197 19.11 17.29 -0.60
C HIS A 197 20.14 18.08 -1.44
N SER A 198 19.86 18.18 -2.74
CA SER A 198 20.58 19.00 -3.71
C SER A 198 19.71 19.26 -4.95
N ASP A 199 20.01 20.32 -5.71
CA ASP A 199 19.36 20.57 -6.99
C ASP A 199 19.56 19.43 -7.99
N ALA A 200 20.72 18.74 -7.94
CA ALA A 200 20.96 17.56 -8.74
C ALA A 200 20.06 16.37 -8.38
N LEU A 201 19.73 16.19 -7.09
CA LEU A 201 18.76 15.19 -6.67
C LEU A 201 17.35 15.55 -7.16
N VAL A 202 16.94 16.82 -7.05
CA VAL A 202 15.65 17.30 -7.55
C VAL A 202 15.53 17.03 -9.05
N ALA A 203 16.55 17.41 -9.84
CA ALA A 203 16.57 17.19 -11.29
C ALA A 203 16.47 15.69 -11.64
N HIS A 204 17.25 14.85 -10.98
CA HIS A 204 17.21 13.40 -11.18
C HIS A 204 15.83 12.81 -10.85
N CYS A 205 15.23 13.22 -9.73
CA CYS A 205 13.89 12.75 -9.34
C CYS A 205 12.81 13.23 -10.33
N ALA A 206 12.92 14.45 -10.85
CA ALA A 206 12.02 14.96 -11.87
C ALA A 206 12.10 14.15 -13.17
N GLU A 207 13.31 13.82 -13.66
CA GLU A 207 13.50 12.95 -14.83
C GLU A 207 12.89 11.56 -14.62
N LEU A 208 13.16 10.95 -13.48
CA LEU A 208 12.60 9.64 -13.12
C LEU A 208 11.07 9.69 -12.99
N GLY A 209 10.54 10.75 -12.38
CA GLY A 209 9.09 10.98 -12.26
C GLY A 209 8.41 11.09 -13.61
N ALA A 210 9.05 11.80 -14.60
CA ALA A 210 8.58 11.90 -15.97
C ALA A 210 8.49 10.52 -16.62
N GLU A 211 9.56 9.73 -16.54
CA GLU A 211 9.59 8.37 -17.13
C GLU A 211 8.50 7.46 -16.53
N ILE A 212 8.32 7.49 -15.21
CA ILE A 212 7.30 6.70 -14.53
C ILE A 212 5.90 7.16 -14.96
N LEU A 213 5.67 8.45 -15.12
CA LEU A 213 4.38 9.01 -15.52
C LEU A 213 4.01 8.59 -16.94
N GLU A 214 4.96 8.60 -17.89
CA GLU A 214 4.81 8.06 -19.24
C GLU A 214 4.41 6.58 -19.22
N ASN A 215 5.11 5.77 -18.44
CA ASN A 215 4.83 4.36 -18.31
C ASN A 215 3.44 4.12 -17.68
N ALA A 216 3.03 4.95 -16.73
CA ALA A 216 1.71 4.91 -16.11
C ALA A 216 0.58 5.21 -17.12
N ALA A 217 0.79 6.20 -18.01
CA ALA A 217 -0.15 6.54 -19.07
C ALA A 217 -0.36 5.39 -20.05
N ALA A 218 0.71 4.63 -20.36
CA ALA A 218 0.65 3.45 -21.21
C ALA A 218 -0.09 2.27 -20.56
N LEU A 219 -0.01 2.12 -19.24
CA LEU A 219 -0.71 1.09 -18.46
C LEU A 219 -2.21 1.36 -18.32
N LEU A 220 -2.62 2.63 -18.38
CA LEU A 220 -3.98 3.06 -18.10
C LEU A 220 -4.91 2.79 -19.29
N ALA A 221 -6.05 2.14 -19.01
CA ALA A 221 -7.11 1.93 -19.98
C ALA A 221 -7.77 3.27 -20.41
N PRO A 222 -8.39 3.34 -21.60
CA PRO A 222 -9.27 4.46 -21.95
C PRO A 222 -10.36 4.67 -20.88
N GLY A 223 -10.62 5.92 -20.50
CA GLY A 223 -11.51 6.23 -19.38
C GLY A 223 -10.92 5.99 -17.98
N GLY A 224 -9.69 5.52 -17.88
CA GLY A 224 -9.01 5.28 -16.62
C GLY A 224 -8.58 6.55 -15.91
N VAL A 225 -8.27 6.44 -14.62
CA VAL A 225 -7.82 7.56 -13.77
C VAL A 225 -6.42 7.28 -13.22
N LEU A 226 -5.56 8.29 -13.28
CA LEU A 226 -4.23 8.29 -12.71
C LEU A 226 -4.16 9.33 -11.59
N VAL A 227 -3.59 8.97 -10.45
CA VAL A 227 -3.17 9.91 -9.42
C VAL A 227 -1.65 9.91 -9.35
N TYR A 228 -1.08 11.09 -9.53
CA TYR A 228 0.34 11.36 -9.32
C TYR A 228 0.51 12.07 -7.97
N SER A 229 1.48 11.65 -7.17
CA SER A 229 1.79 12.29 -5.90
C SER A 229 3.28 12.27 -5.61
N THR A 230 3.73 13.24 -4.83
CA THR A 230 5.08 13.35 -4.27
C THR A 230 5.02 13.75 -2.81
N CYS A 231 6.11 13.60 -2.09
CA CYS A 231 6.32 14.20 -0.77
C CYS A 231 7.39 15.31 -0.84
N THR A 232 7.37 16.14 -1.89
CA THR A 232 8.28 17.27 -2.07
C THR A 232 7.52 18.57 -2.29
N PHE A 233 8.24 19.68 -2.37
CA PHE A 233 7.74 21.00 -2.73
C PHE A 233 8.31 21.48 -4.07
N ALA A 234 9.25 20.75 -4.67
CA ALA A 234 9.98 21.14 -5.86
C ALA A 234 9.06 21.24 -7.08
N PRO A 235 8.96 22.42 -7.73
CA PRO A 235 8.08 22.61 -8.89
C PRO A 235 8.36 21.64 -10.04
N ALA A 236 9.63 21.32 -10.27
CA ALA A 236 10.05 20.40 -11.34
C ALA A 236 9.52 18.96 -11.15
N GLU A 237 9.26 18.57 -9.90
CA GLU A 237 8.72 17.26 -9.55
C GLU A 237 7.17 17.30 -9.39
N ASP A 238 6.56 18.49 -9.36
CA ASP A 238 5.15 18.71 -9.03
C ASP A 238 4.39 19.38 -10.17
N GLU A 239 4.03 20.70 -10.06
CA GLU A 239 3.20 21.40 -11.06
C GLU A 239 3.81 21.41 -12.44
N ALA A 240 5.11 21.72 -12.56
CA ALA A 240 5.77 21.78 -13.86
C ALA A 240 5.81 20.39 -14.52
N GLN A 241 5.97 19.32 -13.73
CA GLN A 241 5.92 17.93 -14.18
C GLN A 241 4.57 17.59 -14.82
N ILE A 242 3.48 17.92 -14.13
CA ILE A 242 2.11 17.63 -14.60
C ILE A 242 1.74 18.51 -15.79
N ALA A 243 2.12 19.78 -15.76
CA ALA A 243 1.88 20.71 -16.88
C ALA A 243 2.59 20.24 -18.16
N HIS A 244 3.85 19.81 -18.04
CA HIS A 244 4.63 19.25 -19.14
C HIS A 244 3.98 17.97 -19.70
N PHE A 245 3.59 17.05 -18.84
CA PHE A 245 2.91 15.82 -19.24
C PHE A 245 1.61 16.11 -20.01
N LEU A 246 0.75 17.00 -19.50
CA LEU A 246 -0.52 17.35 -20.17
C LEU A 246 -0.32 18.05 -21.52
N ALA A 247 0.76 18.81 -21.69
CA ALA A 247 1.10 19.42 -22.96
C ALA A 247 1.48 18.39 -24.05
N GLN A 248 1.97 17.23 -23.65
CA GLN A 248 2.35 16.14 -24.56
C GLN A 248 1.24 15.10 -24.76
N HIS A 249 0.26 15.04 -23.84
CA HIS A 249 -0.80 14.03 -23.78
C HIS A 249 -2.19 14.68 -23.87
N PRO A 250 -2.64 15.12 -25.05
CA PRO A 250 -3.95 15.76 -25.20
C PRO A 250 -5.14 14.83 -24.89
N GLU A 251 -4.90 13.52 -24.81
CA GLU A 251 -5.89 12.53 -24.38
C GLU A 251 -6.09 12.50 -22.85
N PHE A 252 -5.30 13.26 -22.08
CA PHE A 252 -5.48 13.42 -20.66
C PHE A 252 -6.05 14.79 -20.30
N SER A 253 -6.87 14.82 -19.26
CA SER A 253 -7.37 16.04 -18.64
C SER A 253 -7.06 16.04 -17.14
N LEU A 254 -6.79 17.23 -16.58
CA LEU A 254 -6.61 17.44 -15.16
C LEU A 254 -7.99 17.53 -14.48
N CYS A 255 -8.21 16.69 -13.48
CA CYS A 255 -9.43 16.72 -12.67
C CYS A 255 -9.34 17.81 -11.60
N ASP A 256 -10.41 18.58 -11.43
CA ASP A 256 -10.49 19.59 -10.38
C ASP A 256 -10.61 18.94 -8.98
N LEU A 257 -9.59 19.15 -8.15
CA LEU A 257 -9.56 18.69 -6.76
C LEU A 257 -10.01 19.77 -5.75
N SER A 258 -10.60 20.88 -6.18
CA SER A 258 -11.04 21.97 -5.28
C SER A 258 -12.04 21.50 -4.23
N GLY A 259 -12.85 20.50 -4.56
CA GLY A 259 -13.86 19.91 -3.69
C GLY A 259 -13.37 18.86 -2.69
N CYS A 260 -12.05 18.52 -2.64
CA CYS A 260 -11.59 17.42 -1.79
C CYS A 260 -11.61 17.70 -0.27
N GLY A 261 -11.79 18.96 0.14
CA GLY A 261 -11.96 19.35 1.55
C GLY A 261 -10.66 19.45 2.37
N PHE A 262 -9.49 19.28 1.74
CA PHE A 262 -8.20 19.39 2.42
C PHE A 262 -7.13 20.04 1.52
N GLY A 263 -6.03 20.46 2.14
CA GLY A 263 -4.88 21.04 1.43
C GLY A 263 -5.18 22.40 0.83
N ARG A 264 -4.26 22.84 -0.01
CA ARG A 264 -4.28 24.12 -0.73
C ARG A 264 -4.24 23.88 -2.24
N PRO A 265 -4.77 24.79 -3.06
CA PRO A 265 -4.55 24.74 -4.50
C PRO A 265 -3.07 24.75 -4.84
N GLY A 266 -2.69 24.07 -5.92
CA GLY A 266 -1.38 24.29 -6.54
C GLY A 266 -1.23 25.71 -7.07
N GLU A 267 0.00 26.10 -7.39
CA GLU A 267 0.36 27.49 -7.68
C GLU A 267 0.91 27.63 -9.10
N GLY A 268 0.28 28.49 -9.92
CA GLY A 268 0.65 28.68 -11.32
C GLY A 268 2.09 29.19 -11.53
N ASN A 269 2.64 29.96 -10.58
CA ASN A 269 4.03 30.41 -10.65
C ASN A 269 5.06 29.28 -10.50
N ARG A 270 4.64 28.07 -10.17
CA ARG A 270 5.46 26.85 -10.12
C ARG A 270 5.56 26.12 -11.45
N ALA A 271 4.75 26.53 -12.46
CA ALA A 271 4.81 26.05 -13.83
C ALA A 271 4.80 27.22 -14.83
N PRO A 272 5.77 28.15 -14.77
CA PRO A 272 5.74 29.39 -15.52
C PRO A 272 5.78 29.19 -17.05
N ASP A 273 6.34 28.07 -17.53
CA ASP A 273 6.42 27.72 -18.94
C ASP A 273 5.09 27.23 -19.54
N HIS A 274 4.09 27.01 -18.68
CA HIS A 274 2.77 26.50 -19.03
C HIS A 274 1.66 27.42 -18.47
N PRO A 275 1.47 28.63 -19.01
CA PRO A 275 0.55 29.63 -18.44
C PRO A 275 -0.92 29.18 -18.48
N ASP A 276 -1.30 28.26 -19.36
CA ASP A 276 -2.66 27.71 -19.47
C ASP A 276 -2.90 26.50 -18.54
N PHE A 277 -1.91 26.10 -17.77
CA PHE A 277 -2.06 25.01 -16.82
C PHE A 277 -2.86 25.45 -15.60
N HIS A 278 -3.96 24.76 -15.34
CA HIS A 278 -4.82 24.98 -14.18
C HIS A 278 -4.22 24.41 -12.89
N ALA A 279 -3.13 25.01 -12.41
CA ALA A 279 -2.44 24.54 -11.19
C ALA A 279 -3.39 24.46 -9.98
N GLU A 280 -4.39 25.33 -9.89
CA GLU A 280 -5.40 25.38 -8.84
C GLU A 280 -6.26 24.11 -8.74
N TYR A 281 -6.29 23.28 -9.79
CA TYR A 281 -6.97 21.96 -9.76
C TYR A 281 -6.15 20.89 -9.06
N THR A 282 -4.83 21.10 -8.89
CA THR A 282 -3.99 20.21 -8.08
C THR A 282 -4.12 20.51 -6.58
N ARG A 283 -3.50 19.71 -5.73
CA ARG A 283 -3.48 19.95 -4.28
C ARG A 283 -2.08 19.84 -3.70
N ARG A 284 -1.80 20.78 -2.81
CA ARG A 284 -0.66 20.74 -1.91
C ARG A 284 -1.12 20.62 -0.46
N ILE A 285 -0.43 19.81 0.32
CA ILE A 285 -0.58 19.75 1.76
C ILE A 285 0.71 20.29 2.36
N TRP A 286 0.61 21.38 3.10
CA TRP A 286 1.74 21.95 3.80
C TRP A 286 1.77 21.53 5.28
N PRO A 287 2.90 21.67 5.99
CA PRO A 287 2.94 21.48 7.42
C PRO A 287 1.87 22.27 8.18
N ALA A 288 1.59 23.50 7.75
CA ALA A 288 0.52 24.35 8.28
C ALA A 288 -0.88 23.73 8.16
N ASP A 289 -1.09 22.84 7.20
CA ASP A 289 -2.36 22.14 7.00
C ASP A 289 -2.49 20.87 7.86
N GLY A 290 -1.51 20.60 8.73
CA GLY A 290 -1.48 19.44 9.63
C GLY A 290 -0.96 18.15 8.97
N GLY A 291 -0.26 18.27 7.84
CA GLY A 291 0.48 17.19 7.18
C GLY A 291 1.99 17.45 7.16
N GLU A 292 2.72 16.73 6.32
CA GLU A 292 4.18 16.91 6.23
C GLU A 292 4.64 17.64 4.97
N GLY A 293 3.95 17.52 3.91
CA GLY A 293 4.27 18.08 2.60
C GLY A 293 3.95 17.05 1.54
N HIS A 294 2.91 17.31 0.78
CA HIS A 294 2.52 16.45 -0.34
C HIS A 294 2.00 17.31 -1.49
N PHE A 295 2.26 16.83 -2.69
CA PHE A 295 1.61 17.29 -3.90
C PHE A 295 0.77 16.17 -4.50
N MET A 296 -0.36 16.52 -5.12
CA MET A 296 -1.25 15.56 -5.76
C MET A 296 -1.90 16.17 -6.99
N ALA A 297 -1.88 15.40 -8.08
CA ALA A 297 -2.65 15.67 -9.29
C ALA A 297 -3.46 14.43 -9.67
N LYS A 298 -4.70 14.61 -10.08
CA LYS A 298 -5.59 13.56 -10.58
C LYS A 298 -5.86 13.79 -12.05
N LEU A 299 -5.55 12.79 -12.87
CA LEU A 299 -5.63 12.86 -14.33
C LEU A 299 -6.65 11.82 -14.82
N GLN A 300 -7.45 12.22 -15.81
CA GLN A 300 -8.44 11.37 -16.48
C GLN A 300 -8.02 11.15 -17.92
N LYS A 301 -7.84 9.90 -18.34
CA LYS A 301 -7.66 9.53 -19.76
C LYS A 301 -9.01 9.57 -20.48
N ALA A 302 -9.06 10.11 -21.68
CA ALA A 302 -10.26 10.16 -22.48
C ALA A 302 -10.84 8.74 -22.73
N ALA A 303 -12.15 8.62 -22.68
CA ALA A 303 -12.82 7.31 -22.85
C ALA A 303 -12.76 6.80 -24.30
N ASP A 304 -12.57 7.70 -25.27
CA ASP A 304 -12.39 7.45 -26.69
C ASP A 304 -10.93 7.38 -27.12
N ALA A 305 -9.98 7.45 -26.17
CA ALA A 305 -8.56 7.24 -26.45
C ALA A 305 -8.33 5.85 -27.08
N GLU A 306 -7.32 5.74 -27.92
CA GLU A 306 -7.00 4.46 -28.57
C GLU A 306 -6.59 3.41 -27.53
N MET A 307 -7.23 2.23 -27.62
CA MET A 307 -6.85 1.09 -26.82
C MET A 307 -5.55 0.49 -27.36
N PRO A 308 -4.46 0.43 -26.60
CA PRO A 308 -3.22 -0.13 -27.09
C PRO A 308 -3.37 -1.65 -27.35
N SER A 309 -2.61 -2.15 -28.34
CA SER A 309 -2.58 -3.58 -28.65
C SER A 309 -2.06 -4.38 -27.46
N GLN A 310 -2.89 -5.29 -26.96
CA GLN A 310 -2.53 -6.11 -25.80
C GLN A 310 -1.82 -7.41 -26.22
N PRO A 311 -0.74 -7.79 -25.52
CA PRO A 311 -0.08 -9.07 -25.74
C PRO A 311 -1.03 -10.23 -25.45
N LYS A 312 -0.97 -11.29 -26.26
CA LYS A 312 -1.75 -12.50 -26.00
C LYS A 312 -1.28 -13.17 -24.71
N VAL A 313 -2.17 -13.30 -23.74
CA VAL A 313 -1.92 -13.99 -22.48
C VAL A 313 -2.20 -15.49 -22.67
N LYS A 314 -1.24 -16.32 -22.28
CA LYS A 314 -1.48 -17.75 -22.09
C LYS A 314 -1.75 -17.97 -20.61
N PRO A 315 -2.99 -18.34 -20.22
CA PRO A 315 -3.27 -18.59 -18.83
C PRO A 315 -2.37 -19.71 -18.30
N PRO A 316 -1.85 -19.59 -17.07
CA PRO A 316 -1.06 -20.63 -16.46
C PRO A 316 -1.89 -21.92 -16.35
N LYS A 317 -1.26 -23.07 -16.62
CA LYS A 317 -1.94 -24.36 -16.41
C LYS A 317 -2.23 -24.53 -14.94
N ALA A 318 -3.49 -24.77 -14.60
CA ALA A 318 -3.88 -25.10 -13.24
C ALA A 318 -3.13 -26.37 -12.77
N ALA A 319 -2.44 -26.27 -11.67
CA ALA A 319 -1.79 -27.42 -11.06
C ALA A 319 -2.86 -28.33 -10.42
N LYS A 320 -2.69 -29.66 -10.57
CA LYS A 320 -3.53 -30.60 -9.82
C LYS A 320 -3.23 -30.43 -8.34
N PRO A 321 -4.23 -30.17 -7.48
CA PRO A 321 -4.00 -30.00 -6.07
C PRO A 321 -3.42 -31.27 -5.43
N PRO A 322 -2.32 -31.19 -4.66
CA PRO A 322 -1.80 -32.33 -3.90
C PRO A 322 -2.84 -32.85 -2.91
N ALA A 323 -2.81 -34.16 -2.64
CA ALA A 323 -3.72 -34.80 -1.69
C ALA A 323 -3.56 -34.19 -0.26
N GLU A 324 -2.34 -33.91 0.14
CA GLU A 324 -1.99 -33.31 1.44
C GLU A 324 -2.60 -31.90 1.61
N TRP A 325 -2.65 -31.11 0.54
CA TRP A 325 -3.37 -29.82 0.54
C TRP A 325 -4.87 -30.03 0.68
N LEU A 326 -5.44 -30.94 -0.10
CA LEU A 326 -6.90 -31.18 -0.08
C LEU A 326 -7.38 -31.69 1.28
N GLU A 327 -6.61 -32.58 1.93
CA GLU A 327 -6.89 -33.06 3.28
C GLU A 327 -6.87 -31.90 4.28
N PHE A 328 -5.79 -31.10 4.26
CA PHE A 328 -5.65 -29.93 5.12
C PHE A 328 -6.75 -28.89 4.88
N ALA A 329 -6.99 -28.54 3.62
CA ALA A 329 -7.97 -27.50 3.27
C ALA A 329 -9.39 -27.92 3.67
N ARG A 330 -9.78 -29.17 3.41
CA ARG A 330 -11.10 -29.69 3.84
C ARG A 330 -11.29 -29.68 5.34
N ALA A 331 -10.22 -29.94 6.09
CA ALA A 331 -10.27 -29.96 7.54
C ALA A 331 -10.33 -28.55 8.16
N TYR A 332 -9.55 -27.58 7.63
CA TYR A 332 -9.34 -26.29 8.28
C TYR A 332 -9.87 -25.08 7.51
N PHE A 333 -9.96 -25.17 6.18
CA PHE A 333 -10.41 -24.09 5.29
C PHE A 333 -11.26 -24.63 4.14
N PRO A 334 -12.46 -25.18 4.41
CA PRO A 334 -13.25 -25.90 3.40
C PRO A 334 -13.52 -25.12 2.12
N ALA A 335 -13.73 -23.81 2.22
CA ALA A 335 -13.97 -22.93 1.07
C ALA A 335 -12.76 -22.82 0.14
N LEU A 336 -11.54 -23.11 0.59
CA LEU A 336 -10.33 -23.04 -0.21
C LEU A 336 -10.03 -24.36 -0.94
N ALA A 337 -10.66 -25.46 -0.57
CA ALA A 337 -10.39 -26.80 -1.15
C ALA A 337 -10.68 -26.89 -2.65
N SER A 338 -11.62 -26.06 -3.15
CA SER A 338 -11.99 -25.99 -4.57
C SER A 338 -11.30 -24.88 -5.35
N ARG A 339 -10.52 -24.01 -4.68
CA ARG A 339 -9.84 -22.90 -5.37
C ARG A 339 -8.65 -23.38 -6.20
N PRO A 340 -8.38 -22.73 -7.35
CA PRO A 340 -7.19 -22.98 -8.13
C PRO A 340 -5.93 -22.84 -7.29
N LEU A 341 -4.93 -23.66 -7.59
CA LEU A 341 -3.59 -23.57 -7.05
C LEU A 341 -2.58 -23.31 -8.15
N ALA A 342 -1.57 -22.52 -7.82
CA ALA A 342 -0.33 -22.44 -8.57
C ALA A 342 0.81 -23.04 -7.74
N GLY A 343 1.77 -23.66 -8.41
CA GLY A 343 2.94 -24.27 -7.77
C GLY A 343 4.23 -23.57 -8.19
N ALA A 344 5.16 -23.39 -7.25
CA ALA A 344 6.52 -22.98 -7.49
C ALA A 344 7.46 -23.90 -6.68
N GLY A 345 7.89 -25.01 -7.29
CA GLY A 345 8.62 -26.05 -6.59
C GLY A 345 7.74 -26.73 -5.53
N GLU A 346 8.22 -26.73 -4.28
CA GLU A 346 7.48 -27.27 -3.13
C GLU A 346 6.38 -26.33 -2.57
N TRP A 347 6.35 -25.07 -3.03
CA TRP A 347 5.44 -24.05 -2.55
C TRP A 347 4.11 -24.04 -3.31
N LEU A 348 3.03 -23.89 -2.58
CA LEU A 348 1.68 -23.76 -3.12
C LEU A 348 1.14 -22.35 -2.88
N LEU A 349 0.58 -21.79 -3.94
CA LEU A 349 -0.02 -20.45 -3.93
C LEU A 349 -1.51 -20.55 -4.26
N LEU A 350 -2.31 -19.76 -3.59
CA LEU A 350 -3.67 -19.40 -4.02
C LEU A 350 -3.54 -18.14 -4.89
N PRO A 351 -3.69 -18.24 -6.23
CA PRO A 351 -3.51 -17.10 -7.11
C PRO A 351 -4.44 -15.95 -6.77
N ALA A 352 -3.97 -14.73 -6.99
CA ALA A 352 -4.83 -13.56 -6.90
C ALA A 352 -5.94 -13.65 -7.94
N PRO A 353 -7.21 -13.40 -7.57
CA PRO A 353 -8.32 -13.39 -8.53
C PRO A 353 -8.04 -12.41 -9.67
N GLY A 354 -8.30 -12.82 -10.90
CA GLY A 354 -8.05 -12.01 -12.10
C GLY A 354 -6.60 -12.04 -12.62
N SER A 355 -5.64 -12.59 -11.84
CA SER A 355 -4.23 -12.62 -12.25
C SER A 355 -3.94 -13.48 -13.47
N GLU A 356 -4.85 -14.38 -13.84
CA GLU A 356 -4.79 -15.16 -15.08
C GLU A 356 -4.88 -14.29 -16.34
N GLY A 357 -5.42 -13.07 -16.23
CA GLY A 357 -5.46 -12.07 -17.30
C GLY A 357 -4.17 -11.25 -17.46
N LEU A 358 -3.25 -11.31 -16.50
CA LEU A 358 -1.99 -10.57 -16.58
C LEU A 358 -0.91 -11.34 -17.38
N ASN A 359 -0.26 -10.64 -18.28
CA ASN A 359 0.94 -11.15 -18.97
C ASN A 359 2.19 -11.02 -18.12
N THR A 360 2.34 -11.89 -17.13
CA THR A 360 3.49 -11.87 -16.21
C THR A 360 4.68 -12.72 -16.65
N ALA A 361 4.62 -13.34 -17.84
CA ALA A 361 5.61 -14.35 -18.27
C ALA A 361 7.08 -13.85 -18.32
N LYS A 362 7.27 -12.54 -18.51
CA LYS A 362 8.60 -11.90 -18.57
C LYS A 362 8.86 -10.94 -17.40
N LEU A 363 7.96 -10.92 -16.42
CA LEU A 363 8.07 -10.04 -15.26
C LEU A 363 8.62 -10.79 -14.05
N ARG A 364 9.39 -10.10 -13.22
CA ARG A 364 9.86 -10.63 -11.93
C ARG A 364 8.73 -10.52 -10.90
N VAL A 365 7.90 -11.58 -10.81
CA VAL A 365 6.83 -11.67 -9.83
C VAL A 365 7.40 -12.13 -8.49
N VAL A 366 7.32 -11.26 -7.50
CA VAL A 366 7.69 -11.55 -6.11
C VAL A 366 6.63 -12.43 -5.45
N ARG A 367 5.35 -12.10 -5.70
CA ARG A 367 4.19 -12.83 -5.18
C ARG A 367 2.96 -12.60 -6.05
N GLY A 368 2.25 -13.66 -6.42
CA GLY A 368 1.01 -13.60 -7.21
C GLY A 368 -0.17 -14.20 -6.44
N GLY A 369 -0.61 -13.54 -5.34
CA GLY A 369 -1.65 -14.04 -4.45
C GLY A 369 -1.13 -14.49 -3.10
N VAL A 370 -1.78 -15.46 -2.43
CA VAL A 370 -1.48 -15.89 -1.07
C VAL A 370 -0.65 -17.16 -1.05
N LEU A 371 0.48 -17.14 -0.33
CA LEU A 371 1.24 -18.36 -0.05
C LEU A 371 0.42 -19.26 0.87
N ALA A 372 -0.06 -20.38 0.34
CA ALA A 372 -0.80 -21.36 1.14
C ALA A 372 0.12 -22.17 2.06
N GLY A 373 1.27 -22.59 1.56
CA GLY A 373 2.23 -23.40 2.31
C GLY A 373 3.08 -24.28 1.41
N SER A 374 3.62 -25.35 1.98
CA SER A 374 4.45 -26.30 1.23
C SER A 374 4.10 -27.76 1.55
N VAL A 375 4.36 -28.65 0.61
CA VAL A 375 4.23 -30.10 0.83
C VAL A 375 5.60 -30.68 1.18
N LEU A 376 5.73 -31.13 2.41
CA LEU A 376 6.97 -31.68 2.96
C LEU A 376 6.75 -33.13 3.43
N LYS A 377 7.45 -34.12 2.85
CA LYS A 377 7.43 -35.51 3.28
C LYS A 377 6.00 -36.05 3.58
N LYS A 378 5.09 -35.94 2.59
CA LYS A 378 3.69 -36.40 2.69
C LYS A 378 2.83 -35.68 3.73
N ARG A 379 3.12 -34.44 4.06
CA ARG A 379 2.28 -33.59 4.89
C ARG A 379 2.28 -32.16 4.37
N PHE A 380 1.18 -31.45 4.57
CA PHE A 380 1.10 -30.05 4.26
C PHE A 380 1.56 -29.22 5.46
N GLN A 381 2.44 -28.25 5.19
CA GLN A 381 2.91 -27.24 6.15
C GLN A 381 2.31 -25.90 5.75
N PRO A 382 1.29 -25.37 6.45
CA PRO A 382 0.68 -24.09 6.11
C PRO A 382 1.63 -22.93 6.37
N ALA A 383 1.54 -21.90 5.52
CA ALA A 383 2.28 -20.67 5.69
C ALA A 383 1.56 -19.69 6.62
N HIS A 384 2.30 -18.77 7.22
CA HIS A 384 1.74 -17.67 8.01
C HIS A 384 0.76 -16.82 7.19
N ALA A 385 1.10 -16.52 5.93
CA ALA A 385 0.26 -15.76 5.01
C ALA A 385 -1.14 -16.35 4.83
N LEU A 386 -1.28 -17.68 4.83
CA LEU A 386 -2.58 -18.34 4.74
C LEU A 386 -3.47 -17.98 5.93
N PHE A 387 -2.92 -18.04 7.15
CA PHE A 387 -3.67 -17.68 8.35
C PHE A 387 -3.97 -16.19 8.42
N MET A 388 -3.05 -15.33 8.00
CA MET A 388 -3.32 -13.91 7.94
C MET A 388 -4.45 -13.57 6.95
N ALA A 389 -4.50 -14.23 5.79
CA ALA A 389 -5.52 -13.99 4.78
C ALA A 389 -6.90 -14.58 5.13
N TYR A 390 -6.92 -15.81 5.67
CA TYR A 390 -8.14 -16.60 5.83
C TYR A 390 -8.35 -17.15 7.26
N GLY A 391 -7.55 -16.72 8.24
CA GLY A 391 -7.59 -17.27 9.59
C GLY A 391 -8.94 -17.09 10.30
N ALA A 392 -9.68 -16.03 9.98
CA ALA A 392 -11.04 -15.82 10.49
C ALA A 392 -12.03 -16.90 10.01
N ASP A 393 -11.76 -17.53 8.85
CA ASP A 393 -12.58 -18.59 8.26
C ASP A 393 -12.08 -20.00 8.66
N CYS A 394 -11.01 -20.10 9.46
CA CYS A 394 -10.49 -21.39 9.93
C CYS A 394 -11.50 -22.07 10.83
N THR A 395 -11.76 -23.36 10.58
CA THR A 395 -12.70 -24.17 11.39
C THR A 395 -12.22 -24.41 12.82
N ASN A 396 -10.90 -24.37 13.05
CA ASN A 396 -10.26 -24.55 14.36
C ASN A 396 -9.54 -23.25 14.75
N ARG A 397 -10.04 -22.58 15.80
CA ARG A 397 -9.58 -21.24 16.18
C ARG A 397 -9.34 -21.14 17.68
N GLU A 398 -8.35 -20.36 18.06
CA GLU A 398 -8.13 -19.88 19.42
C GLU A 398 -8.40 -18.38 19.45
N GLU A 399 -9.38 -17.95 20.22
CA GLU A 399 -9.79 -16.57 20.35
C GLU A 399 -9.14 -15.93 21.57
N LEU A 400 -8.42 -14.84 21.34
CA LEU A 400 -7.78 -14.02 22.36
C LEU A 400 -8.40 -12.61 22.34
N THR A 401 -8.16 -11.84 23.39
CA THR A 401 -8.48 -10.41 23.46
C THR A 401 -7.21 -9.58 23.67
N LEU A 402 -7.29 -8.26 23.50
CA LEU A 402 -6.16 -7.37 23.84
C LEU A 402 -5.72 -7.54 25.30
N ALA A 403 -6.66 -7.76 26.23
CA ALA A 403 -6.38 -7.91 27.66
C ALA A 403 -5.86 -9.30 28.05
N ASP A 404 -5.93 -10.30 27.15
CA ASP A 404 -5.45 -11.65 27.42
C ASP A 404 -3.91 -11.68 27.40
N SER A 405 -3.30 -12.10 28.52
CA SER A 405 -1.83 -12.21 28.64
C SER A 405 -1.21 -13.13 27.59
N ARG A 406 -1.98 -14.11 27.07
CA ARG A 406 -1.55 -15.00 25.99
C ARG A 406 -1.32 -14.28 24.68
N THR A 407 -1.96 -13.11 24.45
CA THR A 407 -1.74 -12.28 23.25
C THR A 407 -0.30 -11.77 23.20
N ALA A 408 0.21 -11.22 24.28
CA ALA A 408 1.61 -10.78 24.35
C ALA A 408 2.58 -11.96 24.25
N ALA A 409 2.30 -13.08 24.93
CA ALA A 409 3.11 -14.30 24.85
C ALA A 409 3.18 -14.85 23.40
N TRP A 410 2.03 -14.86 22.70
CA TRP A 410 1.97 -15.27 21.30
C TRP A 410 2.86 -14.40 20.41
N LEU A 411 2.80 -13.08 20.54
CA LEU A 411 3.61 -12.15 19.75
C LEU A 411 5.11 -12.25 20.05
N ARG A 412 5.50 -12.68 21.25
CA ARG A 412 6.90 -13.02 21.57
C ARG A 412 7.35 -14.37 21.00
N GLY A 413 6.40 -15.16 20.46
CA GLY A 413 6.68 -16.48 19.88
C GLY A 413 6.67 -17.61 20.88
N GLU A 414 6.07 -17.40 22.05
CA GLU A 414 5.90 -18.41 23.11
C GLU A 414 4.74 -19.37 22.80
N GLU A 415 4.77 -20.56 23.36
CA GLU A 415 3.63 -21.48 23.37
C GLU A 415 2.59 -20.96 24.35
N ILE A 416 1.32 -21.07 23.97
CA ILE A 416 0.19 -20.68 24.83
C ILE A 416 -0.75 -21.85 25.11
N ASP A 417 -1.55 -21.74 26.15
CA ASP A 417 -2.59 -22.73 26.47
C ASP A 417 -3.74 -22.60 25.45
N ALA A 418 -4.25 -23.75 25.00
CA ALA A 418 -5.45 -23.82 24.18
C ALA A 418 -6.68 -23.84 25.10
N ALA A 419 -7.58 -22.85 24.93
CA ALA A 419 -8.85 -22.81 25.65
C ALA A 419 -10.02 -23.29 24.77
N THR A 420 -9.98 -22.95 23.47
CA THR A 420 -11.06 -23.27 22.51
C THR A 420 -10.61 -24.17 21.37
N ALA A 421 -9.35 -24.04 20.93
CA ALA A 421 -8.82 -24.78 19.80
C ALA A 421 -8.60 -26.26 20.11
N GLN A 422 -8.97 -27.13 19.15
CA GLN A 422 -8.80 -28.58 19.22
C GLN A 422 -7.44 -29.02 18.66
N ASN A 423 -7.02 -30.26 18.96
CA ASN A 423 -5.78 -30.83 18.44
C ASN A 423 -5.68 -30.69 16.89
N GLY A 424 -4.51 -30.32 16.42
CA GLY A 424 -4.24 -30.07 15.01
C GLY A 424 -3.84 -28.62 14.73
N TRP A 425 -3.93 -28.19 13.46
CA TRP A 425 -3.68 -26.80 13.09
C TRP A 425 -4.83 -25.90 13.56
N CYS A 426 -4.50 -24.69 14.00
CA CYS A 426 -5.48 -23.69 14.39
C CYS A 426 -5.04 -22.29 13.94
N ALA A 427 -6.00 -21.42 13.69
CA ALA A 427 -5.75 -19.98 13.64
C ALA A 427 -5.78 -19.41 15.05
N VAL A 428 -4.89 -18.47 15.34
CA VAL A 428 -4.91 -17.66 16.57
C VAL A 428 -5.36 -16.25 16.19
N LEU A 429 -6.41 -15.78 16.86
CA LEU A 429 -7.03 -14.48 16.59
C LEU A 429 -6.97 -13.60 17.84
N VAL A 430 -6.96 -12.28 17.63
CA VAL A 430 -7.18 -11.27 18.67
C VAL A 430 -8.41 -10.44 18.28
N ASP A 431 -9.39 -10.39 19.16
CA ASP A 431 -10.68 -9.70 18.92
C ASP A 431 -11.34 -10.10 17.58
N GLY A 432 -11.20 -11.40 17.20
CA GLY A 432 -11.69 -11.94 15.94
C GLY A 432 -10.76 -11.76 14.73
N PHE A 433 -9.60 -11.07 14.87
CA PHE A 433 -8.67 -10.79 13.78
C PHE A 433 -7.43 -11.68 13.81
N PRO A 434 -7.01 -12.26 12.67
CA PRO A 434 -5.91 -13.21 12.62
C PRO A 434 -4.57 -12.65 13.09
N LEU A 435 -3.92 -13.34 14.01
CA LEU A 435 -2.52 -13.14 14.43
C LEU A 435 -1.57 -14.19 13.85
N GLY A 436 -2.09 -15.20 13.16
CA GLY A 436 -1.29 -16.27 12.56
C GLY A 436 -1.83 -17.65 12.86
N GLY A 437 -0.98 -18.67 12.71
CA GLY A 437 -1.35 -20.06 12.93
C GLY A 437 -0.46 -20.76 13.92
N GLY A 438 -1.02 -21.76 14.59
CA GLY A 438 -0.34 -22.66 15.52
C GLY A 438 -0.75 -24.10 15.35
N LYS A 439 -0.11 -24.98 16.11
CA LYS A 439 -0.47 -26.40 16.14
C LYS A 439 -0.74 -26.83 17.57
N VAL A 440 -1.96 -27.25 17.81
CA VAL A 440 -2.42 -27.73 19.15
C VAL A 440 -2.00 -29.16 19.36
N SER A 441 -1.45 -29.45 20.55
CA SER A 441 -1.16 -30.77 21.03
C SER A 441 -1.15 -30.78 22.57
N GLY A 442 -1.90 -31.68 23.19
CA GLY A 442 -1.92 -31.82 24.65
C GLY A 442 -2.38 -30.55 25.39
N GLY A 443 -3.34 -29.80 24.83
CA GLY A 443 -3.86 -28.58 25.44
C GLY A 443 -2.94 -27.33 25.28
N ARG A 444 -1.85 -27.47 24.54
CA ARG A 444 -0.90 -26.36 24.24
C ARG A 444 -0.87 -26.06 22.77
N ILE A 445 -0.74 -24.79 22.42
CA ILE A 445 -0.57 -24.32 21.05
C ILE A 445 0.90 -24.01 20.81
N LYS A 446 1.56 -24.83 20.00
CA LYS A 446 2.89 -24.54 19.50
C LYS A 446 2.84 -23.36 18.55
N ASN A 447 3.63 -22.35 18.84
CA ASN A 447 3.65 -21.10 18.11
C ASN A 447 4.37 -21.24 16.75
N HIS A 448 3.68 -20.91 15.66
CA HIS A 448 4.24 -20.83 14.30
C HIS A 448 4.36 -19.40 13.78
N TYR A 449 4.27 -18.40 14.65
CA TYR A 449 4.48 -17.01 14.31
C TYR A 449 5.93 -16.78 13.82
N PRO A 450 6.15 -16.10 12.67
CA PRO A 450 7.48 -15.96 12.08
C PRO A 450 8.47 -15.28 13.02
N LYS A 451 9.67 -15.83 13.15
CA LYS A 451 10.70 -15.30 14.06
C LYS A 451 11.02 -13.82 13.80
N GLY A 452 11.07 -13.40 12.52
CA GLY A 452 11.36 -12.02 12.14
C GLY A 452 10.25 -11.01 12.44
N LEU A 453 9.04 -11.47 12.80
CA LEU A 453 7.91 -10.60 13.13
C LEU A 453 7.63 -10.53 14.65
N ARG A 454 8.39 -11.24 15.48
CA ARG A 454 8.17 -11.31 16.91
C ARG A 454 8.43 -9.98 17.59
N ASN A 455 7.51 -9.60 18.47
CA ASN A 455 7.65 -8.46 19.35
C ASN A 455 8.39 -8.89 20.62
N LEU A 456 9.69 -8.64 20.67
CA LEU A 456 10.55 -9.05 21.79
C LEU A 456 10.68 -7.99 22.90
N GLN A 457 9.92 -6.89 22.81
CA GLN A 457 9.98 -5.78 23.78
C GLN A 457 8.75 -5.70 24.65
#